data_ddbf4e0a5eaf74ece528f4bc852361f3
#
_entry.id   ddbf4e0a5eaf74ece528f4bc852361f3
#
_cell.length_a   1.000
_cell.length_b   1.000
_cell.length_c   1.000
_cell.angle_alpha   90.00
_cell.angle_beta   90.00
_cell.angle_gamma   90.00
#
_symmetry.space_group_name_H-M   'P 1'
#
loop_
_entity.id
_entity.type
_entity.pdbx_description
1 polymer ?
#
loop_
_entity_poly.entity_id
_entity_poly.type
_entity_poly.pdbx_seq_one_letter_code
_entity_poly.pdbx_strand_id
1 'polypeptide(L)'
;MKRIYIIGLLLFSVVAFSQTAEEKEEKKKKIEAEKASLPKPYHEMEDAEAKVKELIAQAKTENKNIILQVGGNWCVWCLRLNDFIQKSDELKGMVDANYIFYHLNWSPKNKNEKFFAKYGNPGEKQGYPIFMVLNKKGKLIHVQETGSLEEGKGYSAEKIKTFLESWKVKS
;
A
#
# COMPACT_ATOMS: atom_id res chain seq x y z
N MET A 1 50.67 -26.37 -25.05
CA MET A 1 49.64 -25.37 -25.45
C MET A 1 48.35 -25.58 -24.70
N LYS A 2 48.31 -25.40 -23.35
CA LYS A 2 47.10 -25.65 -22.51
C LYS A 2 46.89 -24.61 -21.37
N ARG A 3 47.40 -23.37 -21.51
CA ARG A 3 47.35 -22.35 -20.43
C ARG A 3 46.59 -21.07 -20.77
N ILE A 4 45.96 -20.95 -21.94
CA ILE A 4 45.35 -19.67 -22.37
C ILE A 4 43.82 -19.61 -22.14
N TYR A 5 43.13 -20.74 -21.85
CA TYR A 5 41.66 -20.75 -21.75
C TYR A 5 41.10 -20.41 -20.38
N ILE A 6 41.91 -20.41 -19.32
CA ILE A 6 41.39 -20.19 -17.93
C ILE A 6 41.20 -18.69 -17.61
N ILE A 7 41.96 -17.79 -18.25
CA ILE A 7 41.89 -16.34 -17.97
C ILE A 7 40.64 -15.70 -18.59
N GLY A 8 40.14 -16.21 -19.72
CA GLY A 8 38.94 -15.67 -20.38
C GLY A 8 37.63 -15.91 -19.63
N LEU A 9 37.50 -17.03 -18.89
CA LEU A 9 36.27 -17.37 -18.17
C LEU A 9 36.10 -16.53 -16.89
N LEU A 10 37.17 -16.14 -16.22
CA LEU A 10 37.13 -15.31 -15.00
C LEU A 10 36.75 -13.85 -15.31
N LEU A 11 37.16 -13.30 -16.45
CA LEU A 11 36.81 -11.94 -16.84
C LEU A 11 35.34 -11.82 -17.23
N PHE A 12 34.74 -12.84 -17.83
CA PHE A 12 33.33 -12.83 -18.22
C PHE A 12 32.37 -12.86 -17.02
N SER A 13 32.73 -13.57 -15.95
CA SER A 13 31.91 -13.65 -14.73
C SER A 13 31.92 -12.35 -13.92
N VAL A 14 33.01 -11.58 -13.94
CA VAL A 14 33.10 -10.30 -13.22
C VAL A 14 32.27 -9.21 -13.89
N VAL A 15 32.25 -9.17 -15.23
CA VAL A 15 31.46 -8.18 -15.99
C VAL A 15 29.96 -8.43 -15.83
N ALA A 16 29.50 -9.69 -15.87
CA ALA A 16 28.08 -10.00 -15.66
C ALA A 16 27.59 -9.65 -14.24
N PHE A 17 28.42 -9.83 -13.23
CA PHE A 17 28.08 -9.47 -11.84
C PHE A 17 28.03 -7.95 -11.62
N SER A 18 28.92 -7.21 -12.28
CA SER A 18 28.94 -5.74 -12.24
C SER A 18 27.69 -5.13 -12.86
N GLN A 19 27.27 -5.60 -14.04
CA GLN A 19 26.07 -5.13 -14.74
C GLN A 19 24.79 -5.33 -13.89
N THR A 20 24.65 -6.47 -13.24
CA THR A 20 23.48 -6.74 -12.37
C THR A 20 23.46 -5.87 -11.11
N ALA A 21 24.60 -5.47 -10.58
CA ALA A 21 24.69 -4.57 -9.44
C ALA A 21 24.31 -3.12 -9.81
N GLU A 22 24.78 -2.64 -10.97
CA GLU A 22 24.46 -1.32 -11.50
C GLU A 22 22.97 -1.19 -11.83
N GLU A 23 22.36 -2.19 -12.48
CA GLU A 23 20.93 -2.21 -12.78
C GLU A 23 20.06 -2.16 -11.50
N LYS A 24 20.45 -2.87 -10.46
CA LYS A 24 19.75 -2.85 -9.16
C LYS A 24 19.84 -1.48 -8.50
N GLU A 25 21.01 -0.85 -8.53
CA GLU A 25 21.21 0.47 -7.94
C GLU A 25 20.44 1.55 -8.74
N GLU A 26 20.44 1.48 -10.06
CA GLU A 26 19.65 2.38 -10.90
C GLU A 26 18.15 2.23 -10.64
N LYS A 27 17.65 0.99 -10.54
CA LYS A 27 16.26 0.71 -10.19
C LYS A 27 15.90 1.27 -8.81
N LYS A 28 16.78 1.12 -7.82
CA LYS A 28 16.59 1.68 -6.49
C LYS A 28 16.52 3.22 -6.52
N LYS A 29 17.43 3.87 -7.25
CA LYS A 29 17.41 5.34 -7.42
C LYS A 29 16.11 5.81 -8.08
N LYS A 30 15.64 5.12 -9.10
CA LYS A 30 14.35 5.43 -9.77
C LYS A 30 13.17 5.31 -8.79
N ILE A 31 13.12 4.25 -7.97
CA ILE A 31 12.08 4.05 -6.96
C ILE A 31 12.14 5.15 -5.89
N GLU A 32 13.33 5.53 -5.41
CA GLU A 32 13.45 6.60 -4.42
C GLU A 32 13.06 7.97 -4.99
N ALA A 33 13.44 8.27 -6.23
CA ALA A 33 13.02 9.49 -6.92
C ALA A 33 11.50 9.53 -7.12
N GLU A 34 10.89 8.44 -7.57
CA GLU A 34 9.45 8.32 -7.69
C GLU A 34 8.77 8.52 -6.33
N LYS A 35 9.25 7.82 -5.31
CA LYS A 35 8.76 7.93 -3.94
C LYS A 35 8.82 9.37 -3.42
N ALA A 36 9.90 10.11 -3.74
CA ALA A 36 10.05 11.50 -3.35
C ALA A 36 9.02 12.43 -4.01
N SER A 37 8.60 12.14 -5.23
CA SER A 37 7.63 12.95 -6.00
C SER A 37 6.17 12.72 -5.61
N LEU A 38 5.86 11.60 -4.95
CA LEU A 38 4.48 11.25 -4.59
C LEU A 38 4.04 11.88 -3.25
N PRO A 39 2.75 12.22 -3.08
CA PRO A 39 2.19 12.68 -1.80
C PRO A 39 2.50 11.73 -0.65
N LYS A 40 2.63 12.26 0.57
CA LYS A 40 2.96 11.51 1.81
C LYS A 40 1.77 11.54 2.78
N PRO A 41 0.70 10.76 2.53
CA PRO A 41 -0.55 10.88 3.28
C PRO A 41 -0.54 10.21 4.66
N TYR A 42 0.49 9.44 5.00
CA TYR A 42 0.56 8.72 6.26
C TYR A 42 1.18 9.56 7.38
N HIS A 43 0.51 9.58 8.54
CA HIS A 43 1.02 10.22 9.76
C HIS A 43 1.80 9.20 10.59
N GLU A 44 3.15 9.21 10.49
CA GLU A 44 4.00 8.13 11.01
C GLU A 44 3.90 7.91 12.52
N MET A 45 3.66 8.97 13.31
CA MET A 45 3.64 8.89 14.78
C MET A 45 2.23 8.84 15.36
N GLU A 46 1.21 8.60 14.53
CA GLU A 46 -0.18 8.58 14.96
C GLU A 46 -0.53 7.35 15.79
N ASP A 47 -1.35 7.53 16.80
CA ASP A 47 -1.99 6.45 17.57
C ASP A 47 -3.20 5.92 16.79
N ALA A 48 -3.07 4.71 16.24
CA ALA A 48 -4.10 4.07 15.45
C ALA A 48 -5.39 3.80 16.23
N GLU A 49 -5.31 3.50 17.55
CA GLU A 49 -6.50 3.23 18.36
C GLU A 49 -7.32 4.51 18.55
N ALA A 50 -6.65 5.62 18.89
CA ALA A 50 -7.29 6.92 19.04
C ALA A 50 -7.92 7.39 17.73
N LYS A 51 -7.15 7.34 16.63
CA LYS A 51 -7.64 7.77 15.32
C LYS A 51 -8.83 6.94 14.83
N VAL A 52 -8.75 5.62 14.90
CA VAL A 52 -9.85 4.76 14.42
C VAL A 52 -11.11 4.94 15.27
N LYS A 53 -10.98 5.26 16.56
CA LYS A 53 -12.12 5.63 17.40
C LYS A 53 -12.83 6.90 16.89
N GLU A 54 -12.10 7.92 16.48
CA GLU A 54 -12.65 9.12 15.85
C GLU A 54 -13.37 8.80 14.51
N LEU A 55 -12.71 8.00 13.65
CA LEU A 55 -13.29 7.59 12.36
C LEU A 55 -14.59 6.78 12.54
N ILE A 56 -14.67 5.94 13.56
CA ILE A 56 -15.89 5.20 13.90
C ILE A 56 -17.01 6.15 14.31
N ALA A 57 -16.72 7.19 15.10
CA ALA A 57 -17.72 8.20 15.45
C ALA A 57 -18.24 8.93 14.20
N GLN A 58 -17.35 9.35 13.31
CA GLN A 58 -17.72 9.96 12.05
C GLN A 58 -18.54 9.00 11.15
N ALA A 59 -18.11 7.75 11.01
CA ALA A 59 -18.77 6.74 10.20
C ALA A 59 -20.21 6.45 10.66
N LYS A 60 -20.47 6.51 11.97
CA LYS A 60 -21.83 6.40 12.53
C LYS A 60 -22.72 7.57 12.11
N THR A 61 -22.17 8.80 12.18
CA THR A 61 -22.91 10.03 11.82
C THR A 61 -23.24 10.05 10.32
N GLU A 62 -22.26 9.68 9.47
CA GLU A 62 -22.39 9.73 8.03
C GLU A 62 -23.02 8.45 7.43
N ASN A 63 -23.28 7.44 8.23
CA ASN A 63 -23.78 6.13 7.80
C ASN A 63 -22.89 5.49 6.71
N LYS A 64 -21.57 5.55 6.88
CA LYS A 64 -20.58 5.00 5.95
C LYS A 64 -19.76 3.87 6.59
N ASN A 65 -19.21 2.99 5.76
CA ASN A 65 -18.13 2.10 6.17
C ASN A 65 -16.79 2.86 6.16
N ILE A 66 -15.78 2.29 6.80
CA ILE A 66 -14.44 2.88 6.88
C ILE A 66 -13.51 2.02 6.02
N ILE A 67 -12.72 2.63 5.15
CA ILE A 67 -11.57 2.00 4.51
C ILE A 67 -10.29 2.55 5.15
N LEU A 68 -9.52 1.68 5.77
CA LEU A 68 -8.17 1.97 6.22
C LEU A 68 -7.20 1.45 5.16
N GLN A 69 -6.55 2.35 4.41
CA GLN A 69 -5.40 1.98 3.59
C GLN A 69 -4.19 1.87 4.50
N VAL A 70 -3.81 0.64 4.86
CA VAL A 70 -2.70 0.38 5.78
C VAL A 70 -1.39 0.29 5.02
N GLY A 71 -0.39 0.99 5.51
CA GLY A 71 0.95 1.04 4.92
C GLY A 71 1.77 2.18 5.51
N GLY A 72 2.57 2.85 4.69
CA GLY A 72 3.38 3.98 5.16
C GLY A 72 4.06 4.73 4.02
N ASN A 73 4.61 5.91 4.34
CA ASN A 73 5.35 6.74 3.38
C ASN A 73 6.65 6.08 2.87
N TRP A 74 7.09 5.00 3.49
CA TRP A 74 8.23 4.18 3.06
C TRP A 74 7.90 3.26 1.87
N CYS A 75 6.64 2.95 1.65
CA CYS A 75 6.14 1.96 0.69
C CYS A 75 5.72 2.65 -0.61
N VAL A 76 6.46 2.48 -1.69
CA VAL A 76 6.15 3.10 -2.99
C VAL A 76 4.79 2.66 -3.53
N TRP A 77 4.40 1.39 -3.36
CA TRP A 77 3.10 0.88 -3.79
C TRP A 77 1.94 1.50 -3.00
N CYS A 78 2.15 1.80 -1.72
CA CYS A 78 1.17 2.52 -0.90
C CYS A 78 0.93 3.94 -1.44
N LEU A 79 2.00 4.61 -1.84
CA LEU A 79 1.93 5.96 -2.40
C LEU A 79 1.32 5.97 -3.82
N ARG A 80 1.65 4.97 -4.65
CA ARG A 80 1.04 4.78 -5.98
C ARG A 80 -0.46 4.56 -5.88
N LEU A 81 -0.92 3.72 -4.94
CA LEU A 81 -2.34 3.44 -4.73
C LEU A 81 -3.10 4.69 -4.34
N ASN A 82 -2.54 5.47 -3.39
CA ASN A 82 -3.11 6.75 -3.03
C ASN A 82 -3.19 7.68 -4.23
N ASP A 83 -2.08 7.88 -4.94
CA ASP A 83 -2.01 8.79 -6.10
C ASP A 83 -2.99 8.37 -7.21
N PHE A 84 -3.10 7.07 -7.47
CA PHE A 84 -4.01 6.51 -8.45
C PHE A 84 -5.49 6.80 -8.12
N ILE A 85 -5.90 6.57 -6.86
CA ILE A 85 -7.27 6.86 -6.41
C ILE A 85 -7.55 8.36 -6.41
N GLN A 86 -6.62 9.18 -5.90
CA GLN A 86 -6.82 10.62 -5.76
C GLN A 86 -6.84 11.37 -7.10
N LYS A 87 -6.17 10.85 -8.13
CA LYS A 87 -6.15 11.44 -9.48
C LYS A 87 -7.32 11.01 -10.36
N SER A 88 -8.06 9.99 -9.98
CA SER A 88 -9.25 9.54 -10.68
C SER A 88 -10.49 10.18 -10.07
N ASP A 89 -11.12 11.13 -10.76
CA ASP A 89 -12.36 11.77 -10.31
C ASP A 89 -13.44 10.74 -9.98
N GLU A 90 -13.53 9.66 -10.77
CA GLU A 90 -14.48 8.58 -10.57
C GLU A 90 -14.20 7.81 -9.27
N LEU A 91 -12.97 7.31 -9.09
CA LEU A 91 -12.62 6.52 -7.89
C LEU A 91 -12.68 7.37 -6.63
N LYS A 92 -12.16 8.60 -6.70
CA LYS A 92 -12.24 9.56 -5.60
C LYS A 92 -13.69 9.88 -5.24
N GLY A 93 -14.54 10.13 -6.24
CA GLY A 93 -15.96 10.37 -6.03
C GLY A 93 -16.67 9.19 -5.38
N MET A 94 -16.37 7.95 -5.78
CA MET A 94 -16.92 6.74 -5.15
C MET A 94 -16.48 6.59 -3.69
N VAL A 95 -15.20 6.86 -3.41
CA VAL A 95 -14.65 6.83 -2.05
C VAL A 95 -15.34 7.88 -1.18
N ASP A 96 -15.36 9.14 -1.61
CA ASP A 96 -15.92 10.27 -0.86
C ASP A 96 -17.43 10.08 -0.57
N ALA A 97 -18.16 9.52 -1.54
CA ALA A 97 -19.59 9.29 -1.38
C ALA A 97 -19.94 8.16 -0.39
N ASN A 98 -19.14 7.09 -0.35
CA ASN A 98 -19.54 5.84 0.30
C ASN A 98 -18.71 5.47 1.55
N TYR A 99 -17.56 6.10 1.77
CA TYR A 99 -16.61 5.68 2.81
C TYR A 99 -16.06 6.84 3.61
N ILE A 100 -15.65 6.52 4.82
CA ILE A 100 -14.62 7.29 5.54
C ILE A 100 -13.29 6.63 5.16
N PHE A 101 -12.49 7.31 4.34
CA PHE A 101 -11.21 6.78 3.85
C PHE A 101 -10.05 7.37 4.63
N TYR A 102 -9.14 6.52 5.10
CA TYR A 102 -8.02 6.97 5.92
C TYR A 102 -6.73 6.17 5.65
N HIS A 103 -5.59 6.88 5.62
CA HIS A 103 -4.26 6.27 5.49
C HIS A 103 -3.70 5.96 6.86
N LEU A 104 -3.81 4.70 7.30
CA LEU A 104 -3.36 4.25 8.61
C LEU A 104 -1.92 3.79 8.56
N ASN A 105 -1.03 4.44 9.34
CA ASN A 105 0.39 4.12 9.34
C ASN A 105 0.69 2.77 10.01
N TRP A 106 1.49 1.99 9.30
CA TRP A 106 2.36 0.95 9.84
C TRP A 106 3.79 1.22 9.37
N SER A 107 4.72 1.34 10.29
CA SER A 107 6.13 1.53 9.96
C SER A 107 7.02 0.89 11.01
N PRO A 108 8.31 0.61 10.73
CA PRO A 108 9.25 0.11 11.74
C PRO A 108 9.38 1.02 12.97
N LYS A 109 9.13 2.33 12.81
CA LYS A 109 9.18 3.31 13.91
C LYS A 109 7.91 3.35 14.76
N ASN A 110 6.76 3.04 14.14
CA ASN A 110 5.47 2.99 14.80
C ASN A 110 4.60 1.91 14.16
N LYS A 111 4.65 0.72 14.72
CA LYS A 111 3.94 -0.46 14.22
C LYS A 111 2.47 -0.50 14.62
N ASN A 112 2.05 0.34 15.58
CA ASN A 112 0.69 0.30 16.13
C ASN A 112 0.26 -1.12 16.54
N GLU A 113 1.17 -1.90 17.14
CA GLU A 113 1.04 -3.35 17.37
C GLU A 113 -0.26 -3.74 18.07
N LYS A 114 -0.62 -2.98 19.13
CA LYS A 114 -1.84 -3.23 19.91
C LYS A 114 -3.10 -3.11 19.05
N PHE A 115 -3.14 -2.12 18.17
CA PHE A 115 -4.25 -1.94 17.24
C PHE A 115 -4.34 -3.10 16.26
N PHE A 116 -3.25 -3.42 15.54
CA PHE A 116 -3.29 -4.45 14.51
C PHE A 116 -3.49 -5.86 15.07
N ALA A 117 -3.00 -6.15 16.29
CA ALA A 117 -3.22 -7.43 16.96
C ALA A 117 -4.71 -7.73 17.16
N LYS A 118 -5.56 -6.73 17.44
CA LYS A 118 -7.03 -6.90 17.54
C LYS A 118 -7.67 -7.45 16.28
N TYR A 119 -7.06 -7.20 15.12
CA TYR A 119 -7.55 -7.62 13.81
C TYR A 119 -6.70 -8.76 13.20
N GLY A 120 -5.81 -9.38 13.99
CA GLY A 120 -5.02 -10.53 13.59
C GLY A 120 -3.84 -10.20 12.66
N ASN A 121 -3.29 -8.97 12.75
CA ASN A 121 -2.10 -8.51 12.01
C ASN A 121 -2.19 -8.77 10.50
N PRO A 122 -3.23 -8.29 9.80
CA PRO A 122 -3.46 -8.64 8.39
C PRO A 122 -2.32 -8.18 7.46
N GLY A 123 -1.68 -7.03 7.74
CA GLY A 123 -0.57 -6.51 6.95
C GLY A 123 0.68 -7.38 7.01
N GLU A 124 0.97 -8.00 8.17
CA GLU A 124 2.09 -8.95 8.31
C GLU A 124 1.89 -10.23 7.49
N LYS A 125 0.62 -10.62 7.30
CA LYS A 125 0.25 -11.83 6.55
C LYS A 125 0.19 -11.61 5.04
N GLN A 126 -0.23 -10.42 4.61
CA GLN A 126 -0.57 -10.13 3.21
C GLN A 126 0.35 -9.09 2.55
N GLY A 127 1.23 -8.44 3.33
CA GLY A 127 2.07 -7.35 2.85
C GLY A 127 1.36 -5.98 2.87
N TYR A 128 1.99 -4.99 2.24
CA TYR A 128 1.49 -3.62 2.18
C TYR A 128 1.56 -3.06 0.75
N PRO A 129 0.59 -2.23 0.34
CA PRO A 129 -0.59 -1.82 1.08
C PRO A 129 -1.64 -2.92 1.19
N ILE A 130 -2.53 -2.81 2.20
CA ILE A 130 -3.80 -3.53 2.28
C ILE A 130 -4.93 -2.54 2.54
N PHE A 131 -6.15 -2.92 2.16
CA PHE A 131 -7.35 -2.25 2.68
C PHE A 131 -7.97 -3.09 3.80
N MET A 132 -8.21 -2.46 4.94
CA MET A 132 -9.08 -2.99 5.99
C MET A 132 -10.42 -2.26 5.91
N VAL A 133 -11.50 -2.99 5.69
CA VAL A 133 -12.85 -2.42 5.68
C VAL A 133 -13.50 -2.67 7.03
N LEU A 134 -13.81 -1.58 7.75
CA LEU A 134 -14.57 -1.64 8.98
C LEU A 134 -15.98 -1.14 8.73
N ASN A 135 -16.97 -1.77 9.37
CA ASN A 135 -18.30 -1.18 9.38
C ASN A 135 -18.37 0.03 10.33
N LYS A 136 -19.44 0.80 10.31
CA LYS A 136 -19.66 1.97 11.18
C LYS A 136 -19.62 1.70 12.68
N LYS A 137 -19.58 0.41 13.11
CA LYS A 137 -19.39 0.00 14.51
C LYS A 137 -17.94 -0.37 14.84
N GLY A 138 -17.02 -0.27 13.86
CA GLY A 138 -15.61 -0.62 14.01
C GLY A 138 -15.31 -2.12 13.89
N LYS A 139 -16.29 -2.94 13.47
CA LYS A 139 -16.05 -4.36 13.21
C LYS A 139 -15.38 -4.51 11.85
N LEU A 140 -14.27 -5.25 11.79
CA LEU A 140 -13.64 -5.65 10.53
C LEU A 140 -14.58 -6.57 9.76
N ILE A 141 -14.92 -6.19 8.53
CA ILE A 141 -15.81 -6.93 7.64
C ILE A 141 -15.10 -7.48 6.42
N HIS A 142 -13.93 -6.90 6.06
CA HIS A 142 -13.10 -7.39 4.96
C HIS A 142 -11.66 -6.92 5.09
N VAL A 143 -10.73 -7.72 4.58
CA VAL A 143 -9.33 -7.34 4.30
C VAL A 143 -9.07 -7.62 2.84
N GLN A 144 -8.70 -6.58 2.10
CA GLN A 144 -8.31 -6.67 0.70
C GLN A 144 -6.80 -6.58 0.57
N GLU A 145 -6.20 -7.63 0.10
CA GLU A 145 -4.84 -7.65 -0.41
C GLU A 145 -4.83 -6.87 -1.73
N THR A 146 -3.93 -5.89 -1.87
CA THR A 146 -3.99 -4.95 -3.00
C THR A 146 -3.19 -5.37 -4.22
N GLY A 147 -2.37 -6.40 -4.14
CA GLY A 147 -1.68 -6.97 -5.31
C GLY A 147 -2.66 -7.52 -6.34
N SER A 148 -3.80 -8.09 -5.89
CA SER A 148 -4.87 -8.51 -6.80
C SER A 148 -5.54 -7.36 -7.56
N LEU A 149 -5.42 -6.13 -7.05
CA LEU A 149 -5.93 -4.90 -7.68
C LEU A 149 -4.94 -4.29 -8.67
N GLU A 150 -3.70 -4.82 -8.71
CA GLU A 150 -2.66 -4.32 -9.61
C GLU A 150 -2.92 -4.70 -11.08
N GLU A 151 -2.39 -3.85 -11.97
CA GLU A 151 -2.36 -4.06 -13.40
C GLU A 151 -1.11 -3.37 -13.98
N GLY A 152 -0.25 -4.14 -14.63
CA GLY A 152 1.02 -3.66 -15.16
C GLY A 152 1.94 -3.10 -14.07
N LYS A 153 2.26 -1.81 -14.14
CA LYS A 153 3.10 -1.10 -13.15
C LYS A 153 2.29 -0.22 -12.20
N GLY A 154 0.98 -0.40 -12.14
CA GLY A 154 0.05 0.40 -11.34
C GLY A 154 -1.14 -0.41 -10.86
N TYR A 155 -2.30 0.20 -10.86
CA TYR A 155 -3.56 -0.39 -10.40
C TYR A 155 -4.63 -0.37 -11.48
N SER A 156 -5.59 -1.29 -11.40
CA SER A 156 -6.75 -1.35 -12.30
C SER A 156 -7.92 -0.58 -11.70
N ALA A 157 -8.41 0.43 -12.43
CA ALA A 157 -9.58 1.20 -12.02
C ALA A 157 -10.82 0.30 -11.86
N GLU A 158 -11.02 -0.64 -12.78
CA GLU A 158 -12.17 -1.56 -12.75
C GLU A 158 -12.15 -2.47 -11.54
N LYS A 159 -10.99 -3.03 -11.18
CA LYS A 159 -10.86 -3.87 -9.99
C LYS A 159 -11.11 -3.07 -8.71
N ILE A 160 -10.58 -1.83 -8.62
CA ILE A 160 -10.84 -0.95 -7.48
C ILE A 160 -12.32 -0.56 -7.40
N LYS A 161 -12.97 -0.24 -8.52
CA LYS A 161 -14.42 0.01 -8.57
C LYS A 161 -15.23 -1.17 -8.04
N THR A 162 -14.92 -2.36 -8.53
CA THR A 162 -15.57 -3.60 -8.09
C THR A 162 -15.42 -3.80 -6.58
N PHE A 163 -14.22 -3.55 -6.03
CA PHE A 163 -13.99 -3.58 -4.59
C PHE A 163 -14.85 -2.54 -3.86
N LEU A 164 -14.84 -1.28 -4.29
CA LEU A 164 -15.62 -0.21 -3.67
C LEU A 164 -17.12 -0.49 -3.71
N GLU A 165 -17.65 -0.98 -4.82
CA GLU A 165 -19.08 -1.36 -4.93
C GLU A 165 -19.45 -2.50 -3.97
N SER A 166 -18.55 -3.46 -3.79
CA SER A 166 -18.81 -4.66 -2.97
C SER A 166 -18.95 -4.37 -1.47
N TRP A 167 -18.28 -3.33 -0.97
CA TRP A 167 -18.16 -3.07 0.46
C TRP A 167 -18.82 -1.78 0.95
N LYS A 168 -19.51 -1.03 0.09
CA LYS A 168 -20.31 0.11 0.54
C LYS A 168 -21.49 -0.33 1.43
N VAL A 169 -22.01 0.58 2.22
CA VAL A 169 -23.24 0.30 3.00
C VAL A 169 -24.37 -0.02 2.02
N LYS A 170 -24.99 -1.16 2.21
CA LYS A 170 -26.17 -1.52 1.41
C LYS A 170 -27.36 -0.69 1.89
N SER A 171 -28.01 -0.03 0.95
CA SER A 171 -29.29 0.66 1.16
C SER A 171 -30.41 -0.33 1.47
#